data_048bdcac2e0952f2e3e98d242a5db0d9
#
_entry.id   048bdcac2e0952f2e3e98d242a5db0d9
#
_cell.length_a   1.000
_cell.length_b   1.000
_cell.length_c   1.000
_cell.angle_alpha   90.00
_cell.angle_beta   90.00
_cell.angle_gamma   90.00
#
_symmetry.space_group_name_H-M   'P 1'
#
loop_
_entity.id
_entity.type
_entity.pdbx_description
1 polymer ?
#
loop_
_entity_poly.entity_id
_entity_poly.type
_entity_poly.pdbx_seq_one_letter_code
_entity_poly.pdbx_strand_id
1 'polypeptide(L)'
;MTSVLNFLQYTNNPLLYEPLHLSIKEGHMQLVEVNDKQSAKEFLQVAVEQYTHDADWIRPLDKDIEQVFDRKKNKTFQYGEAIRWVLKDDTGKLIGRIAAFVNSRYKSKGDDVPVGGVGFFECINDQAAANYLFDTAKLWLQSKGMEAMDGPINFGERDRWWGLQVEGSGQPLYCMNYNPPYYQQLFEQYGFQLFFNQYCYSVKVKNQLENKFYTRHAAIAKNGDYKAEHVNIHQLEKFAKDFCTVYNKAWATHAGLKQMEEKTALAMFEAMKPVLDERIAWFTYYKNEPVAIWLNLPDLNQWFKYLNGRFDWWGKLQFLWIKATKKNKKFTGIIFGIVPEQQRKGVDAFMIVEASKLIQAQLQYEDYEMQWIGDFNPKMMNVAASLGTHISRRLVTYRYNFDRTKPFYRHPIV
;
A
#
# COMPACT_ATOMS: atom_id res chain seq x y z
N MET A 1 3.89 -35.15 29.54
CA MET A 1 2.62 -34.49 29.94
C MET A 1 2.74 -34.12 31.41
N THR A 2 3.20 -32.93 31.75
CA THR A 2 3.11 -32.29 33.09
C THR A 2 4.21 -31.21 33.19
N SER A 3 4.11 -30.11 32.48
CA SER A 3 4.92 -28.90 32.76
C SER A 3 4.40 -27.61 32.07
N VAL A 4 3.14 -27.56 31.63
CA VAL A 4 2.58 -26.36 30.91
C VAL A 4 1.50 -25.62 31.74
N LEU A 5 1.23 -26.04 32.99
CA LEU A 5 0.08 -25.56 33.77
C LEU A 5 0.42 -24.63 34.96
N ASN A 6 1.62 -24.03 35.04
CA ASN A 6 1.98 -23.15 36.15
C ASN A 6 2.37 -21.72 35.77
N PHE A 7 1.70 -21.10 34.79
CA PHE A 7 1.99 -19.68 34.43
C PHE A 7 0.76 -18.77 34.35
N LEU A 8 -0.32 -19.11 35.08
CA LEU A 8 -1.51 -18.24 35.20
C LEU A 8 -1.75 -17.74 36.62
N GLN A 9 -0.75 -17.15 37.24
CA GLN A 9 -0.95 -16.29 38.42
C GLN A 9 0.10 -15.18 38.38
N TYR A 10 -0.16 -14.09 37.68
CA TYR A 10 0.51 -12.81 37.96
C TYR A 10 -0.49 -11.64 37.87
N THR A 11 -0.73 -11.16 39.01
CA THR A 11 -1.22 -9.91 39.56
C THR A 11 -0.98 -8.67 38.67
N ASN A 12 -2.01 -7.81 38.66
CA ASN A 12 -2.00 -6.41 38.23
C ASN A 12 -0.84 -5.62 38.85
N ASN A 13 0.21 -5.34 38.07
CA ASN A 13 1.19 -4.33 38.38
C ASN A 13 1.67 -3.63 37.09
N PRO A 14 1.43 -2.32 36.88
CA PRO A 14 1.67 -1.66 35.59
C PRO A 14 3.08 -1.08 35.42
N LEU A 15 4.08 -1.59 36.10
CA LEU A 15 5.44 -1.08 36.01
C LEU A 15 6.44 -2.24 36.06
N LEU A 16 6.89 -2.69 34.91
CA LEU A 16 8.22 -3.25 34.61
C LEU A 16 8.12 -4.05 33.32
N TYR A 17 8.35 -3.39 32.19
CA TYR A 17 8.59 -4.03 30.92
C TYR A 17 10.05 -4.55 30.96
N GLU A 18 10.26 -5.74 31.46
CA GLU A 18 11.47 -6.46 31.15
C GLU A 18 11.39 -6.95 29.70
N PRO A 19 12.43 -6.73 28.88
CA PRO A 19 12.43 -7.32 27.53
C PRO A 19 12.31 -8.84 27.68
N LEU A 20 11.26 -9.39 27.10
CA LEU A 20 11.01 -10.84 27.02
C LEU A 20 12.18 -11.49 26.27
N HIS A 21 13.22 -11.91 27.02
CA HIS A 21 14.19 -12.89 26.53
C HIS A 21 13.49 -14.23 26.40
N LEU A 22 12.74 -14.41 25.31
CA LEU A 22 12.21 -15.71 24.90
C LEU A 22 13.38 -16.57 24.41
N SER A 23 14.02 -17.27 25.34
CA SER A 23 14.95 -18.34 25.03
C SER A 23 14.14 -19.58 24.66
N ILE A 24 13.71 -19.67 23.40
CA ILE A 24 13.19 -20.93 22.85
C ILE A 24 14.38 -21.74 22.35
N LYS A 25 14.73 -22.79 23.09
CA LYS A 25 15.67 -23.81 22.67
C LYS A 25 15.03 -24.72 21.63
N GLU A 26 14.98 -24.28 20.39
CA GLU A 26 14.96 -25.15 19.21
C GLU A 26 15.87 -24.48 18.16
N GLY A 27 17.14 -24.96 18.10
CA GLY A 27 18.14 -24.60 17.07
C GLY A 27 18.42 -23.10 16.94
N HIS A 28 19.37 -22.59 17.63
CA HIS A 28 20.29 -21.48 17.31
C HIS A 28 19.77 -20.25 16.52
N MET A 29 18.53 -19.78 16.73
CA MET A 29 18.04 -18.53 16.16
C MET A 29 17.95 -17.44 17.24
N GLN A 30 18.46 -16.23 16.93
CA GLN A 30 18.42 -15.08 17.81
C GLN A 30 17.47 -14.02 17.28
N LEU A 31 16.45 -13.69 18.05
CA LEU A 31 15.56 -12.57 17.78
C LEU A 31 16.11 -11.29 18.42
N VAL A 32 16.17 -10.20 17.64
CA VAL A 32 16.67 -8.89 18.07
C VAL A 32 15.58 -7.85 17.86
N GLU A 33 15.12 -7.21 18.93
CA GLU A 33 14.25 -6.05 18.83
C GLU A 33 15.01 -4.86 18.26
N VAL A 34 14.37 -4.13 17.34
CA VAL A 34 14.96 -2.96 16.71
C VAL A 34 14.76 -1.71 17.58
N ASN A 35 15.75 -1.34 18.35
CA ASN A 35 15.72 -0.21 19.28
C ASN A 35 16.89 0.78 19.12
N ASP A 36 17.85 0.49 18.24
CA ASP A 36 19.01 1.33 17.96
C ASP A 36 19.30 1.47 16.45
N LYS A 37 20.31 2.28 16.12
CA LYS A 37 20.68 2.53 14.71
C LYS A 37 21.24 1.29 13.99
N GLN A 38 21.91 0.39 14.72
CA GLN A 38 22.50 -0.81 14.13
C GLN A 38 21.40 -1.81 13.77
N SER A 39 20.54 -2.14 14.71
CA SER A 39 19.41 -3.05 14.48
C SER A 39 18.42 -2.48 13.46
N ALA A 40 18.25 -1.14 13.37
CA ALA A 40 17.47 -0.51 12.32
C ALA A 40 18.09 -0.72 10.91
N LYS A 41 19.42 -0.63 10.79
CA LYS A 41 20.10 -0.96 9.52
C LYS A 41 19.98 -2.44 9.18
N GLU A 42 20.10 -3.32 10.15
CA GLU A 42 19.93 -4.76 9.97
C GLU A 42 18.52 -5.09 9.50
N PHE A 43 17.51 -4.42 10.05
CA PHE A 43 16.12 -4.57 9.59
C PHE A 43 15.93 -4.25 8.10
N LEU A 44 16.59 -3.19 7.60
CA LEU A 44 16.59 -2.87 6.18
C LEU A 44 17.41 -3.87 5.37
N GLN A 45 18.54 -4.34 5.92
CA GLN A 45 19.47 -5.22 5.26
C GLN A 45 18.90 -6.63 4.99
N VAL A 46 18.00 -7.14 5.84
CA VAL A 46 17.35 -8.45 5.64
C VAL A 46 16.77 -8.57 4.23
N ALA A 47 16.01 -7.57 3.77
CA ALA A 47 15.44 -7.61 2.42
C ALA A 47 16.52 -7.53 1.32
N VAL A 48 17.57 -6.73 1.55
CA VAL A 48 18.68 -6.62 0.59
C VAL A 48 19.37 -7.97 0.39
N GLU A 49 19.60 -8.73 1.48
CA GLU A 49 20.20 -10.06 1.40
C GLU A 49 19.25 -11.08 0.78
N GLN A 50 17.97 -11.02 1.15
CA GLN A 50 16.93 -11.91 0.63
C GLN A 50 16.78 -11.83 -0.89
N TYR A 51 16.87 -10.63 -1.47
CA TYR A 51 16.62 -10.39 -2.89
C TYR A 51 17.89 -10.12 -3.72
N THR A 52 19.08 -10.45 -3.22
CA THR A 52 20.36 -10.16 -3.88
C THR A 52 20.42 -10.66 -5.33
N HIS A 53 19.75 -11.75 -5.66
CA HIS A 53 19.74 -12.38 -6.99
C HIS A 53 18.41 -12.20 -7.74
N ASP A 54 17.51 -11.38 -7.24
CA ASP A 54 16.22 -11.14 -7.87
C ASP A 54 16.23 -9.84 -8.67
N ALA A 55 16.23 -9.97 -10.00
CA ALA A 55 16.32 -8.84 -10.93
C ALA A 55 15.06 -7.96 -10.96
N ASP A 56 13.92 -8.49 -10.52
CA ASP A 56 12.67 -7.76 -10.47
C ASP A 56 12.48 -6.99 -9.15
N TRP A 57 13.21 -7.36 -8.11
CA TRP A 57 13.13 -6.65 -6.86
C TRP A 57 13.71 -5.24 -6.96
N ILE A 58 12.96 -4.27 -6.47
CA ILE A 58 13.42 -2.88 -6.35
C ILE A 58 13.51 -2.55 -4.86
N ARG A 59 14.73 -2.27 -4.39
CA ARG A 59 14.94 -1.83 -3.01
C ARG A 59 14.11 -0.57 -2.73
N PRO A 60 13.15 -0.61 -1.80
CA PRO A 60 12.44 0.58 -1.34
C PRO A 60 13.44 1.62 -0.82
N LEU A 61 13.06 2.89 -0.87
CA LEU A 61 13.89 3.92 -0.24
C LEU A 61 13.95 3.68 1.27
N ASP A 62 15.14 3.60 1.82
CA ASP A 62 15.37 3.32 3.25
C ASP A 62 14.64 4.34 4.13
N LYS A 63 14.62 5.62 3.72
CA LYS A 63 13.88 6.68 4.41
C LYS A 63 12.38 6.43 4.51
N ASP A 64 11.78 5.78 3.49
CA ASP A 64 10.33 5.57 3.46
C ASP A 64 9.92 4.47 4.43
N ILE A 65 10.74 3.40 4.55
CA ILE A 65 10.55 2.36 5.56
C ILE A 65 10.79 2.94 6.96
N GLU A 66 11.88 3.65 7.18
CA GLU A 66 12.20 4.27 8.47
C GLU A 66 11.12 5.28 8.91
N GLN A 67 10.51 6.00 7.95
CA GLN A 67 9.43 6.94 8.26
C GLN A 67 8.21 6.24 8.88
N VAL A 68 7.93 4.99 8.53
CA VAL A 68 6.82 4.23 9.13
C VAL A 68 7.01 4.06 10.63
N PHE A 69 8.27 3.90 11.07
CA PHE A 69 8.65 3.68 12.48
C PHE A 69 9.10 4.95 13.21
N ASP A 70 9.13 6.08 12.52
CA ASP A 70 9.46 7.39 13.11
C ASP A 70 8.25 7.99 13.82
N ARG A 71 8.27 8.01 15.16
CA ARG A 71 7.18 8.55 15.99
C ARG A 71 6.87 10.03 15.73
N LYS A 72 7.82 10.79 15.19
CA LYS A 72 7.62 12.22 14.89
C LYS A 72 6.97 12.43 13.51
N LYS A 73 7.21 11.51 12.56
CA LYS A 73 6.73 11.64 11.18
C LYS A 73 5.45 10.86 10.92
N ASN A 74 5.33 9.65 11.47
CA ASN A 74 4.14 8.84 11.29
C ASN A 74 3.07 9.21 12.31
N LYS A 75 2.03 9.92 11.84
CA LYS A 75 0.90 10.35 12.68
C LYS A 75 0.10 9.19 13.27
N THR A 76 0.25 7.98 12.75
CA THR A 76 -0.44 6.79 13.27
C THR A 76 -0.03 6.48 14.72
N PHE A 77 1.17 6.89 15.15
CA PHE A 77 1.60 6.78 16.54
C PHE A 77 0.74 7.58 17.53
N GLN A 78 -0.10 8.51 17.07
CA GLN A 78 -1.10 9.19 17.92
C GLN A 78 -2.23 8.24 18.34
N TYR A 79 -2.41 7.12 17.64
CA TYR A 79 -3.53 6.19 17.78
C TYR A 79 -3.09 4.76 17.99
N GLY A 80 -1.79 4.50 18.05
CA GLY A 80 -1.27 3.16 18.11
C GLY A 80 0.22 3.07 18.38
N GLU A 81 0.72 1.86 18.28
CA GLU A 81 2.13 1.51 18.53
C GLU A 81 2.62 0.58 17.44
N ALA A 82 3.92 0.61 17.19
CA ALA A 82 4.62 -0.30 16.31
C ALA A 82 5.90 -0.81 16.98
N ILE A 83 6.23 -2.06 16.71
CA ILE A 83 7.46 -2.72 17.10
C ILE A 83 7.99 -3.52 15.92
N ARG A 84 9.29 -3.77 15.88
CA ARG A 84 9.91 -4.55 14.80
C ARG A 84 11.08 -5.37 15.31
N TRP A 85 11.32 -6.51 14.66
CA TRP A 85 12.39 -7.45 15.02
C TRP A 85 13.16 -7.92 13.80
N VAL A 86 14.40 -8.30 14.04
CA VAL A 86 15.29 -9.00 13.13
C VAL A 86 15.56 -10.38 13.68
N LEU A 87 15.55 -11.39 12.84
CA LEU A 87 15.91 -12.76 13.17
C LEU A 87 17.26 -13.10 12.56
N LYS A 88 18.15 -13.65 13.39
CA LYS A 88 19.48 -14.11 13.01
C LYS A 88 19.64 -15.60 13.29
N ASP A 89 20.46 -16.27 12.49
CA ASP A 89 20.89 -17.63 12.80
C ASP A 89 22.05 -17.62 13.83
N ASP A 90 22.55 -18.82 14.18
CA ASP A 90 23.65 -19.02 15.14
C ASP A 90 25.00 -18.42 14.69
N THR A 91 25.16 -18.15 13.40
CA THR A 91 26.33 -17.48 12.85
C THR A 91 26.21 -15.95 12.87
N GLY A 92 25.03 -15.44 13.24
CA GLY A 92 24.71 -14.01 13.18
C GLY A 92 24.22 -13.51 11.82
N LYS A 93 23.98 -14.40 10.86
CA LYS A 93 23.43 -14.06 9.55
C LYS A 93 21.96 -13.65 9.66
N LEU A 94 21.58 -12.63 8.92
CA LEU A 94 20.20 -12.15 8.86
C LEU A 94 19.34 -13.15 8.09
N ILE A 95 18.32 -13.74 8.74
CA ILE A 95 17.45 -14.76 8.12
C ILE A 95 15.98 -14.36 8.08
N GLY A 96 15.60 -13.27 8.76
CA GLY A 96 14.23 -12.78 8.70
C GLY A 96 14.03 -11.47 9.44
N ARG A 97 12.86 -10.88 9.22
CA ARG A 97 12.36 -9.71 9.95
C ARG A 97 10.85 -9.69 9.96
N ILE A 98 10.26 -9.03 10.94
CA ILE A 98 8.83 -8.74 11.01
C ILE A 98 8.59 -7.47 11.80
N ALA A 99 7.47 -6.79 11.54
CA ALA A 99 6.94 -5.73 12.38
C ALA A 99 5.52 -6.05 12.81
N ALA A 100 5.12 -5.60 14.00
CA ALA A 100 3.76 -5.71 14.50
C ALA A 100 3.21 -4.36 14.90
N PHE A 101 1.90 -4.17 14.77
CA PHE A 101 1.25 -2.88 14.95
C PHE A 101 -0.08 -3.01 15.67
N VAL A 102 -0.38 -2.04 16.54
CA VAL A 102 -1.73 -1.78 17.02
C VAL A 102 -2.14 -0.38 16.62
N ASN A 103 -3.37 -0.23 16.14
CA ASN A 103 -3.92 1.05 15.73
C ASN A 103 -5.41 1.08 16.05
N SER A 104 -5.82 1.91 17.02
CA SER A 104 -7.22 2.00 17.46
C SER A 104 -8.19 2.45 16.34
N ARG A 105 -7.67 3.00 15.25
CA ARG A 105 -8.45 3.38 14.06
C ARG A 105 -8.46 2.32 12.96
N TYR A 106 -7.66 1.25 13.11
CA TYR A 106 -7.70 0.14 12.19
C TYR A 106 -8.91 -0.73 12.49
N LYS A 107 -9.87 -0.68 11.60
CA LYS A 107 -11.06 -1.52 11.69
C LYS A 107 -11.54 -1.83 10.26
N SER A 108 -11.81 -3.09 10.00
CA SER A 108 -12.46 -3.53 8.77
C SER A 108 -13.96 -3.69 9.01
N LYS A 109 -14.75 -3.58 7.93
CA LYS A 109 -16.19 -3.81 8.03
C LYS A 109 -16.45 -5.26 8.48
N GLY A 110 -17.28 -5.43 9.50
CA GLY A 110 -17.59 -6.75 10.05
C GLY A 110 -16.61 -7.25 11.12
N ASP A 111 -15.61 -6.45 11.51
CA ASP A 111 -14.75 -6.82 12.64
C ASP A 111 -15.54 -6.79 13.94
N ASP A 112 -15.56 -7.92 14.64
CA ASP A 112 -16.19 -8.17 15.92
C ASP A 112 -15.18 -8.30 17.08
N VAL A 113 -13.88 -8.35 16.76
CA VAL A 113 -12.77 -8.45 17.71
C VAL A 113 -11.71 -7.38 17.45
N PRO A 114 -10.86 -7.05 18.45
CA PRO A 114 -9.69 -6.19 18.25
C PRO A 114 -8.67 -6.88 17.33
N VAL A 115 -8.28 -6.19 16.25
CA VAL A 115 -7.36 -6.71 15.25
C VAL A 115 -6.10 -5.86 15.20
N GLY A 116 -4.94 -6.49 15.36
CA GLY A 116 -3.65 -5.87 15.09
C GLY A 116 -3.15 -6.14 13.67
N GLY A 117 -1.95 -5.67 13.36
CA GLY A 117 -1.34 -5.90 12.07
C GLY A 117 0.07 -6.43 12.17
N VAL A 118 0.48 -7.21 11.17
CA VAL A 118 1.87 -7.58 10.93
C VAL A 118 2.29 -7.17 9.53
N GLY A 119 3.56 -6.79 9.36
CA GLY A 119 4.06 -6.39 8.06
C GLY A 119 5.58 -6.35 8.01
N PHE A 120 6.12 -5.88 6.87
CA PHE A 120 7.56 -5.89 6.62
C PHE A 120 8.19 -7.28 6.86
N PHE A 121 7.38 -8.31 6.65
CA PHE A 121 7.80 -9.69 6.81
C PHE A 121 8.77 -10.08 5.70
N GLU A 122 9.95 -10.52 6.08
CA GLU A 122 10.91 -11.18 5.22
C GLU A 122 11.45 -12.40 5.95
N CYS A 123 11.63 -13.49 5.24
CA CYS A 123 12.11 -14.74 5.83
C CYS A 123 12.78 -15.61 4.76
N ILE A 124 13.83 -16.31 5.10
CA ILE A 124 14.33 -17.42 4.29
C ILE A 124 13.22 -18.49 4.12
N ASN A 125 13.35 -19.35 3.13
CA ASN A 125 12.38 -20.44 2.93
C ASN A 125 12.51 -21.52 4.01
N ASP A 126 12.11 -21.16 5.23
CA ASP A 126 12.14 -21.99 6.43
C ASP A 126 10.91 -21.72 7.28
N GLN A 127 10.06 -22.74 7.46
CA GLN A 127 8.82 -22.61 8.22
C GLN A 127 9.06 -22.38 9.71
N ALA A 128 10.14 -22.93 10.29
CA ALA A 128 10.44 -22.73 11.71
C ALA A 128 10.84 -21.28 11.97
N ALA A 129 11.65 -20.67 11.09
CA ALA A 129 12.00 -19.25 11.15
C ALA A 129 10.75 -18.36 10.99
N ALA A 130 9.87 -18.69 10.04
CA ALA A 130 8.62 -17.96 9.83
C ALA A 130 7.70 -18.07 11.04
N ASN A 131 7.54 -19.25 11.61
CA ASN A 131 6.72 -19.49 12.80
C ASN A 131 7.24 -18.67 13.98
N TYR A 132 8.57 -18.62 14.18
CA TYR A 132 9.16 -17.85 15.26
C TYR A 132 8.86 -16.34 15.12
N LEU A 133 8.95 -15.80 13.91
CA LEU A 133 8.59 -14.41 13.63
C LEU A 133 7.09 -14.14 13.89
N PHE A 134 6.21 -15.03 13.41
CA PHE A 134 4.76 -14.88 13.61
C PHE A 134 4.34 -15.04 15.07
N ASP A 135 4.92 -16.01 15.78
CA ASP A 135 4.63 -16.20 17.21
C ASP A 135 5.10 -15.00 18.05
N THR A 136 6.26 -14.43 17.72
CA THR A 136 6.74 -13.21 18.36
C THR A 136 5.74 -12.06 18.17
N ALA A 137 5.31 -11.83 16.94
CA ALA A 137 4.34 -10.78 16.63
C ALA A 137 3.00 -11.03 17.31
N LYS A 138 2.51 -12.29 17.30
CA LYS A 138 1.27 -12.71 17.96
C LYS A 138 1.32 -12.44 19.46
N LEU A 139 2.39 -12.87 20.14
CA LEU A 139 2.54 -12.66 21.59
C LEU A 139 2.54 -11.18 21.96
N TRP A 140 3.25 -10.37 21.19
CA TRP A 140 3.21 -8.92 21.42
C TRP A 140 1.80 -8.34 21.20
N LEU A 141 1.11 -8.74 20.14
CA LEU A 141 -0.25 -8.29 19.86
C LEU A 141 -1.24 -8.75 20.93
N GLN A 142 -1.11 -9.97 21.45
CA GLN A 142 -1.91 -10.46 22.57
C GLN A 142 -1.66 -9.63 23.84
N SER A 143 -0.41 -9.25 24.12
CA SER A 143 -0.09 -8.36 25.25
C SER A 143 -0.72 -6.98 25.13
N LYS A 144 -1.07 -6.56 23.91
CA LYS A 144 -1.80 -5.31 23.60
C LYS A 144 -3.32 -5.51 23.50
N GLY A 145 -3.84 -6.68 23.86
CA GLY A 145 -5.26 -6.96 23.85
C GLY A 145 -5.87 -7.25 22.48
N MET A 146 -5.04 -7.58 21.47
CA MET A 146 -5.55 -8.01 20.18
C MET A 146 -5.96 -9.49 20.22
N GLU A 147 -6.99 -9.83 19.47
CA GLU A 147 -7.50 -11.21 19.33
C GLU A 147 -7.28 -11.79 17.93
N ALA A 148 -6.83 -10.96 16.99
CA ALA A 148 -6.45 -11.38 15.66
C ALA A 148 -5.33 -10.49 15.11
N MET A 149 -4.67 -10.95 14.03
CA MET A 149 -3.73 -10.14 13.27
C MET A 149 -3.98 -10.26 11.78
N ASP A 150 -3.94 -9.12 11.10
CA ASP A 150 -3.97 -9.03 9.64
C ASP A 150 -2.55 -8.84 9.09
N GLY A 151 -2.26 -9.45 7.95
CA GLY A 151 -0.94 -9.35 7.35
C GLY A 151 -0.82 -9.86 5.91
N PRO A 152 0.26 -9.45 5.22
CA PRO A 152 1.13 -8.33 5.58
C PRO A 152 0.45 -6.98 5.32
N ILE A 153 0.52 -6.08 6.28
CA ILE A 153 -0.04 -4.73 6.19
C ILE A 153 0.94 -3.68 6.70
N ASN A 154 0.63 -2.40 6.50
CA ASN A 154 1.44 -1.29 6.93
C ASN A 154 0.91 -0.63 8.22
N PHE A 155 1.80 -0.01 8.99
CA PHE A 155 1.42 0.86 10.10
C PHE A 155 1.16 2.29 9.62
N GLY A 156 0.01 2.48 8.97
CA GLY A 156 -0.38 3.75 8.38
C GLY A 156 -1.39 3.58 7.26
N GLU A 157 -1.06 4.13 6.11
CA GLU A 157 -1.93 4.18 4.95
C GLU A 157 -2.00 2.83 4.22
N ARG A 158 -3.19 2.50 3.69
CA ARG A 158 -3.45 1.21 3.01
C ARG A 158 -2.88 1.14 1.59
N ASP A 159 -2.46 2.24 1.03
CA ASP A 159 -1.86 2.33 -0.30
C ASP A 159 -0.37 1.97 -0.33
N ARG A 160 0.21 1.63 0.82
CA ARG A 160 1.64 1.29 0.96
C ARG A 160 1.83 -0.04 1.66
N TRP A 161 2.67 -0.91 1.08
CA TRP A 161 3.08 -2.22 1.64
C TRP A 161 1.92 -3.02 2.24
N TRP A 162 0.87 -3.20 1.44
CA TRP A 162 -0.34 -3.87 1.87
C TRP A 162 -0.64 -5.09 1.00
N GLY A 163 -0.80 -6.25 1.64
CA GLY A 163 -1.07 -7.54 0.99
C GLY A 163 0.19 -8.30 0.57
N LEU A 164 0.11 -9.61 0.57
CA LEU A 164 1.13 -10.53 0.07
C LEU A 164 0.90 -10.77 -1.42
N GLN A 165 1.89 -10.55 -2.27
CA GLN A 165 1.77 -10.88 -3.69
C GLN A 165 1.79 -12.41 -3.86
N VAL A 166 0.72 -12.94 -4.43
CA VAL A 166 0.54 -14.39 -4.67
C VAL A 166 0.49 -14.73 -6.15
N GLU A 167 0.17 -13.76 -7.01
CA GLU A 167 0.20 -13.90 -8.48
C GLU A 167 0.75 -12.64 -9.13
N GLY A 168 1.26 -12.81 -10.34
CA GLY A 168 1.89 -11.75 -11.13
C GLY A 168 3.40 -11.79 -11.03
N SER A 169 4.07 -11.02 -11.90
CA SER A 169 5.52 -10.98 -12.03
C SER A 169 6.01 -9.57 -12.38
N GLY A 170 7.33 -9.41 -12.40
CA GLY A 170 7.99 -8.17 -12.77
C GLY A 170 8.06 -7.14 -11.65
N GLN A 171 8.69 -6.02 -11.93
CA GLN A 171 9.01 -4.98 -10.96
C GLN A 171 7.76 -4.43 -10.26
N PRO A 172 7.74 -4.31 -8.92
CA PRO A 172 6.62 -3.77 -8.18
C PRO A 172 6.43 -2.27 -8.46
N LEU A 173 5.21 -1.77 -8.29
CA LEU A 173 4.96 -0.34 -8.21
C LEU A 173 5.56 0.25 -6.92
N TYR A 174 5.77 1.54 -6.91
CA TYR A 174 6.29 2.23 -5.72
C TYR A 174 5.43 1.98 -4.49
N CYS A 175 6.09 1.60 -3.39
CA CYS A 175 5.48 1.22 -2.11
C CYS A 175 4.53 0.00 -2.19
N MET A 176 4.61 -0.82 -3.23
CA MET A 176 3.91 -2.11 -3.29
C MET A 176 4.78 -3.21 -2.68
N ASN A 177 4.16 -4.16 -2.00
CA ASN A 177 4.85 -5.36 -1.56
C ASN A 177 5.34 -6.18 -2.76
N TYR A 178 6.52 -6.74 -2.61
CA TYR A 178 7.12 -7.73 -3.48
C TYR A 178 7.70 -8.84 -2.58
N ASN A 179 7.48 -10.08 -2.94
CA ASN A 179 7.92 -11.20 -2.12
C ASN A 179 8.13 -12.47 -2.95
N PRO A 180 8.98 -13.40 -2.48
CA PRO A 180 9.11 -14.71 -3.09
C PRO A 180 7.80 -15.50 -3.05
N PRO A 181 7.54 -16.37 -4.04
CA PRO A 181 6.30 -17.16 -4.09
C PRO A 181 6.07 -18.05 -2.87
N TYR A 182 7.13 -18.55 -2.22
CA TYR A 182 7.03 -19.43 -1.06
C TYR A 182 6.48 -18.74 0.19
N TYR A 183 6.42 -17.39 0.24
CA TYR A 183 5.81 -16.69 1.38
C TYR A 183 4.34 -17.04 1.54
N GLN A 184 3.61 -17.29 0.46
CA GLN A 184 2.23 -17.77 0.54
C GLN A 184 2.15 -19.03 1.39
N GLN A 185 3.02 -20.01 1.14
CA GLN A 185 3.07 -21.25 1.90
C GLN A 185 3.42 -21.01 3.38
N LEU A 186 4.38 -20.13 3.68
CA LEU A 186 4.77 -19.81 5.05
C LEU A 186 3.59 -19.23 5.85
N PHE A 187 2.81 -18.33 5.25
CA PHE A 187 1.62 -17.77 5.88
C PHE A 187 0.53 -18.82 6.09
N GLU A 188 0.20 -19.59 5.06
CA GLU A 188 -0.88 -20.56 5.08
C GLU A 188 -0.57 -21.75 6.02
N GLN A 189 0.67 -22.23 6.04
CA GLN A 189 1.09 -23.30 6.97
C GLN A 189 1.11 -22.85 8.44
N TYR A 190 1.40 -21.57 8.72
CA TYR A 190 1.22 -21.02 10.06
C TYR A 190 -0.25 -20.98 10.48
N GLY A 191 -1.17 -20.92 9.52
CA GLY A 191 -2.62 -20.93 9.73
C GLY A 191 -3.30 -19.60 9.44
N PHE A 192 -2.65 -18.67 8.76
CA PHE A 192 -3.32 -17.50 8.21
C PHE A 192 -4.35 -17.94 7.17
N GLN A 193 -5.48 -17.22 7.12
CA GLN A 193 -6.58 -17.47 6.20
C GLN A 193 -6.81 -16.24 5.32
N LEU A 194 -7.17 -16.45 4.06
CA LEU A 194 -7.43 -15.39 3.10
C LEU A 194 -8.58 -14.49 3.57
N PHE A 195 -8.27 -13.24 3.94
CA PHE A 195 -9.26 -12.28 4.38
C PHE A 195 -9.91 -11.54 3.19
N PHE A 196 -9.10 -11.00 2.28
CA PHE A 196 -9.57 -10.50 0.99
C PHE A 196 -8.46 -10.50 -0.06
N ASN A 197 -8.86 -10.57 -1.34
CA ASN A 197 -7.95 -10.39 -2.45
C ASN A 197 -7.86 -8.91 -2.85
N GLN A 198 -6.72 -8.57 -3.43
CA GLN A 198 -6.39 -7.25 -3.95
C GLN A 198 -5.86 -7.42 -5.36
N TYR A 199 -6.56 -6.85 -6.34
CA TYR A 199 -6.21 -6.99 -7.74
C TYR A 199 -5.65 -5.68 -8.29
N CYS A 200 -4.45 -5.74 -8.87
CA CYS A 200 -3.91 -4.68 -9.70
C CYS A 200 -4.33 -4.91 -11.15
N TYR A 201 -4.66 -3.85 -11.84
CA TYR A 201 -5.12 -3.90 -13.22
C TYR A 201 -4.16 -3.14 -14.12
N SER A 202 -3.78 -3.71 -15.26
CA SER A 202 -2.87 -3.10 -16.22
C SER A 202 -3.45 -3.08 -17.62
N VAL A 203 -3.04 -2.08 -18.39
CA VAL A 203 -3.36 -1.96 -19.80
C VAL A 203 -2.23 -1.25 -20.54
N LYS A 204 -2.00 -1.65 -21.80
CA LYS A 204 -1.09 -0.91 -22.69
C LYS A 204 -1.73 0.41 -23.07
N VAL A 205 -0.99 1.52 -22.88
CA VAL A 205 -1.50 2.89 -23.12
C VAL A 205 -1.98 3.08 -24.55
N LYS A 206 -1.34 2.41 -25.52
CA LYS A 206 -1.72 2.49 -26.95
C LYS A 206 -2.96 1.66 -27.32
N ASN A 207 -3.47 0.83 -26.42
CA ASN A 207 -4.68 0.07 -26.71
C ASN A 207 -5.87 1.02 -26.89
N GLN A 208 -6.73 0.70 -27.84
CA GLN A 208 -7.98 1.42 -28.02
C GLN A 208 -8.91 1.12 -26.84
N LEU A 209 -9.62 2.15 -26.39
CA LEU A 209 -10.71 1.98 -25.43
C LEU A 209 -11.88 1.25 -26.10
N GLU A 210 -12.72 0.61 -25.31
CA GLU A 210 -13.94 0.01 -25.82
C GLU A 210 -14.87 1.08 -26.44
N ASN A 211 -15.59 0.73 -27.51
CA ASN A 211 -16.49 1.65 -28.24
C ASN A 211 -17.48 2.39 -27.35
N LYS A 212 -17.90 1.77 -26.25
CA LYS A 212 -18.81 2.41 -25.28
C LYS A 212 -18.24 3.70 -24.67
N PHE A 213 -16.91 3.82 -24.52
CA PHE A 213 -16.27 5.06 -24.03
C PHE A 213 -16.42 6.18 -25.05
N TYR A 214 -16.15 5.91 -26.32
CA TYR A 214 -16.28 6.90 -27.39
C TYR A 214 -17.74 7.33 -27.56
N THR A 215 -18.70 6.41 -27.48
CA THR A 215 -20.14 6.70 -27.58
C THR A 215 -20.60 7.62 -26.43
N ARG A 216 -20.22 7.28 -25.18
CA ARG A 216 -20.56 8.10 -24.00
C ARG A 216 -19.86 9.46 -24.04
N HIS A 217 -18.58 9.48 -24.43
CA HIS A 217 -17.84 10.72 -24.63
C HIS A 217 -18.56 11.63 -25.64
N ALA A 218 -18.93 11.13 -26.82
CA ALA A 218 -19.59 11.90 -27.86
C ALA A 218 -20.94 12.48 -27.41
N ALA A 219 -21.66 11.78 -26.52
CA ALA A 219 -22.90 12.27 -25.96
C ALA A 219 -22.68 13.49 -25.03
N ILE A 220 -21.65 13.43 -24.18
CA ILE A 220 -21.30 14.54 -23.25
C ILE A 220 -20.61 15.68 -23.97
N ALA A 221 -19.74 15.41 -24.93
CA ALA A 221 -18.96 16.43 -25.66
C ALA A 221 -19.87 17.42 -26.45
N LYS A 222 -21.11 17.05 -26.72
CA LYS A 222 -22.12 17.95 -27.31
C LYS A 222 -22.64 19.00 -26.32
N ASN A 223 -22.49 18.75 -25.01
CA ASN A 223 -22.91 19.68 -23.97
C ASN A 223 -21.73 20.56 -23.58
N GLY A 224 -21.73 21.81 -24.00
CA GLY A 224 -20.68 22.79 -23.73
C GLY A 224 -20.45 23.13 -22.24
N ASP A 225 -21.32 22.64 -21.33
CA ASP A 225 -21.16 22.81 -19.90
C ASP A 225 -20.04 21.91 -19.31
N TYR A 226 -19.64 20.83 -20.03
CA TYR A 226 -18.58 19.95 -19.58
C TYR A 226 -17.22 20.34 -20.15
N LYS A 227 -16.21 20.33 -19.30
CA LYS A 227 -14.81 20.58 -19.66
C LYS A 227 -13.92 19.58 -18.92
N ALA A 228 -12.95 18.99 -19.63
CA ALA A 228 -11.87 18.22 -19.02
C ALA A 228 -10.54 18.94 -19.21
N GLU A 229 -9.73 19.02 -18.16
CA GLU A 229 -8.40 19.64 -18.22
C GLU A 229 -7.42 18.89 -17.33
N HIS A 230 -6.16 18.87 -17.71
CA HIS A 230 -5.10 18.33 -16.88
C HIS A 230 -4.59 19.36 -15.85
N VAL A 231 -3.93 18.87 -14.80
CA VAL A 231 -3.33 19.73 -13.78
C VAL A 231 -2.31 20.69 -14.40
N ASN A 232 -2.23 21.88 -13.84
CA ASN A 232 -1.18 22.86 -14.12
C ASN A 232 -0.36 23.08 -12.84
N ILE A 233 0.94 22.78 -12.85
CA ILE A 233 1.85 22.90 -11.70
C ILE A 233 2.03 24.34 -11.20
N HIS A 234 1.64 25.34 -12.00
CA HIS A 234 1.65 26.74 -11.60
C HIS A 234 0.34 27.19 -10.92
N GLN A 235 -0.66 26.31 -10.86
CA GLN A 235 -1.97 26.56 -10.26
C GLN A 235 -2.37 25.51 -9.22
N LEU A 236 -1.41 24.98 -8.46
CA LEU A 236 -1.65 23.89 -7.52
C LEU A 236 -2.68 24.20 -6.44
N GLU A 237 -2.81 25.46 -6.01
CA GLU A 237 -3.85 25.90 -5.07
C GLU A 237 -5.25 25.64 -5.62
N LYS A 238 -5.50 26.02 -6.90
CA LYS A 238 -6.77 25.74 -7.58
C LYS A 238 -7.06 24.25 -7.58
N PHE A 239 -6.10 23.43 -8.05
CA PHE A 239 -6.31 21.99 -8.18
C PHE A 239 -6.41 21.28 -6.83
N ALA A 240 -5.75 21.77 -5.78
CA ALA A 240 -5.92 21.27 -4.41
C ALA A 240 -7.33 21.55 -3.87
N LYS A 241 -7.89 22.73 -4.12
CA LYS A 241 -9.26 23.08 -3.77
C LYS A 241 -10.27 22.22 -4.54
N ASP A 242 -10.07 22.08 -5.85
CA ASP A 242 -10.92 21.24 -6.72
C ASP A 242 -10.88 19.77 -6.28
N PHE A 243 -9.68 19.28 -5.90
CA PHE A 243 -9.50 17.96 -5.33
C PHE A 243 -10.31 17.79 -4.05
N CYS A 244 -10.23 18.74 -3.09
CA CYS A 244 -11.00 18.71 -1.86
C CYS A 244 -12.51 18.63 -2.14
N THR A 245 -12.98 19.42 -3.08
CA THR A 245 -14.41 19.45 -3.45
C THR A 245 -14.88 18.09 -3.93
N VAL A 246 -14.17 17.50 -4.89
CA VAL A 246 -14.55 16.18 -5.42
C VAL A 246 -14.35 15.08 -4.37
N TYR A 247 -13.22 15.08 -3.65
CA TYR A 247 -12.92 14.08 -2.62
C TYR A 247 -13.99 14.06 -1.54
N ASN A 248 -14.33 15.22 -0.99
CA ASN A 248 -15.30 15.32 0.10
C ASN A 248 -16.71 14.88 -0.34
N LYS A 249 -17.13 15.25 -1.56
CA LYS A 249 -18.42 14.81 -2.11
C LYS A 249 -18.44 13.31 -2.45
N ALA A 250 -17.35 12.77 -3.01
CA ALA A 250 -17.32 11.40 -3.48
C ALA A 250 -17.13 10.37 -2.36
N TRP A 251 -16.39 10.70 -1.31
CA TRP A 251 -16.01 9.72 -0.29
C TRP A 251 -16.35 10.11 1.15
N ALA A 252 -16.12 11.36 1.57
CA ALA A 252 -16.26 11.71 2.98
C ALA A 252 -17.71 11.63 3.50
N THR A 253 -18.70 11.84 2.63
CA THR A 253 -20.12 11.76 2.98
C THR A 253 -20.65 10.34 3.11
N HIS A 254 -20.00 9.35 2.45
CA HIS A 254 -20.54 7.99 2.33
C HIS A 254 -19.76 6.92 3.10
N ALA A 255 -18.49 7.16 3.41
CA ALA A 255 -17.61 6.16 4.01
C ALA A 255 -17.18 6.47 5.45
N GLY A 256 -17.74 7.51 6.06
CA GLY A 256 -17.31 7.95 7.41
C GLY A 256 -15.85 8.44 7.45
N LEU A 257 -15.25 8.71 6.29
CA LEU A 257 -13.90 9.26 6.19
C LEU A 257 -13.90 10.73 6.62
N LYS A 258 -12.79 11.13 7.25
CA LYS A 258 -12.60 12.54 7.60
C LYS A 258 -12.56 13.39 6.33
N GLN A 259 -13.23 14.52 6.34
CA GLN A 259 -13.14 15.50 5.26
C GLN A 259 -11.69 15.94 5.06
N MET A 260 -11.31 16.08 3.80
CA MET A 260 -10.03 16.62 3.38
C MET A 260 -10.06 18.15 3.51
N GLU A 261 -9.07 18.71 4.19
CA GLU A 261 -8.86 20.15 4.29
C GLU A 261 -8.03 20.65 3.10
N GLU A 262 -8.34 21.83 2.55
CA GLU A 262 -7.60 22.42 1.41
C GLU A 262 -6.10 22.53 1.68
N LYS A 263 -5.70 22.93 2.90
CA LYS A 263 -4.30 22.99 3.31
C LYS A 263 -3.60 21.63 3.23
N THR A 264 -4.29 20.56 3.59
CA THR A 264 -3.75 19.19 3.53
C THR A 264 -3.60 18.75 2.08
N ALA A 265 -4.59 19.03 1.23
CA ALA A 265 -4.51 18.72 -0.19
C ALA A 265 -3.40 19.52 -0.88
N LEU A 266 -3.27 20.82 -0.57
CA LEU A 266 -2.18 21.64 -1.13
C LEU A 266 -0.80 21.09 -0.74
N ALA A 267 -0.60 20.73 0.52
CA ALA A 267 0.65 20.10 0.98
C ALA A 267 0.94 18.78 0.25
N MET A 268 -0.12 18.00 -0.07
CA MET A 268 0.00 16.77 -0.85
C MET A 268 0.43 17.08 -2.30
N PHE A 269 -0.18 18.03 -2.98
CA PHE A 269 0.18 18.42 -4.34
C PHE A 269 1.59 18.99 -4.40
N GLU A 270 1.98 19.85 -3.45
CA GLU A 270 3.35 20.37 -3.34
C GLU A 270 4.39 19.27 -3.13
N ALA A 271 4.06 18.27 -2.30
CA ALA A 271 4.94 17.11 -2.10
C ALA A 271 5.09 16.24 -3.37
N MET A 272 4.05 16.16 -4.21
CA MET A 272 4.07 15.42 -5.48
C MET A 272 4.72 16.23 -6.61
N LYS A 273 4.77 17.55 -6.53
CA LYS A 273 5.28 18.45 -7.59
C LYS A 273 6.61 18.02 -8.23
N PRO A 274 7.63 17.56 -7.47
CA PRO A 274 8.90 17.15 -8.08
C PRO A 274 8.79 15.94 -9.03
N VAL A 275 7.75 15.13 -8.89
CA VAL A 275 7.54 13.88 -9.65
C VAL A 275 6.29 13.90 -10.52
N LEU A 276 5.40 14.86 -10.32
CA LEU A 276 4.16 15.00 -11.07
C LEU A 276 4.45 15.24 -12.57
N ASP A 277 3.78 14.49 -13.42
CA ASP A 277 3.56 14.85 -14.82
C ASP A 277 2.12 15.36 -14.92
N GLU A 278 1.95 16.67 -15.09
CA GLU A 278 0.66 17.31 -15.08
C GLU A 278 -0.31 16.76 -16.14
N ARG A 279 0.24 16.25 -17.26
CA ARG A 279 -0.54 15.76 -18.41
C ARG A 279 -1.23 14.41 -18.17
N ILE A 280 -0.90 13.69 -17.10
CA ILE A 280 -1.57 12.44 -16.69
C ILE A 280 -2.48 12.60 -15.48
N ALA A 281 -2.63 13.82 -14.95
CA ALA A 281 -3.51 14.12 -13.81
C ALA A 281 -4.66 15.04 -14.28
N TRP A 282 -5.89 14.53 -14.20
CA TRP A 282 -7.04 15.15 -14.89
C TRP A 282 -8.19 15.48 -13.96
N PHE A 283 -8.88 16.57 -14.28
CA PHE A 283 -10.13 17.00 -13.67
C PHE A 283 -11.21 17.19 -14.74
N THR A 284 -12.45 16.91 -14.36
CA THR A 284 -13.62 17.26 -15.17
C THR A 284 -14.50 18.22 -14.42
N TYR A 285 -14.99 19.22 -15.12
CA TYR A 285 -15.86 20.26 -14.62
C TYR A 285 -17.23 20.18 -15.31
N TYR A 286 -18.26 20.52 -14.57
CA TYR A 286 -19.61 20.78 -15.09
C TYR A 286 -20.05 22.15 -14.62
N LYS A 287 -20.35 23.06 -15.55
CA LYS A 287 -20.66 24.48 -15.26
C LYS A 287 -19.61 25.14 -14.36
N ASN A 288 -18.34 24.90 -14.67
CA ASN A 288 -17.15 25.35 -13.94
C ASN A 288 -16.98 24.77 -12.52
N GLU A 289 -17.85 23.86 -12.06
CA GLU A 289 -17.68 23.15 -10.78
C GLU A 289 -16.92 21.83 -11.01
N PRO A 290 -15.91 21.49 -10.18
CA PRO A 290 -15.18 20.22 -10.32
C PRO A 290 -16.07 19.06 -9.92
N VAL A 291 -16.21 18.08 -10.81
CA VAL A 291 -17.13 16.95 -10.65
C VAL A 291 -16.45 15.58 -10.74
N ALA A 292 -15.25 15.50 -11.30
CA ALA A 292 -14.49 14.27 -11.36
C ALA A 292 -12.98 14.53 -11.33
N ILE A 293 -12.26 13.54 -10.82
CA ILE A 293 -10.79 13.49 -10.78
C ILE A 293 -10.25 12.15 -11.24
N TRP A 294 -9.14 12.18 -11.93
CA TRP A 294 -8.28 11.04 -12.25
C TRP A 294 -6.83 11.45 -12.05
N LEU A 295 -6.33 11.20 -10.84
CA LEU A 295 -4.99 11.55 -10.45
C LEU A 295 -4.06 10.35 -10.66
N ASN A 296 -3.07 10.53 -11.51
CA ASN A 296 -2.04 9.55 -11.79
C ASN A 296 -0.66 10.15 -11.54
N LEU A 297 0.32 9.27 -11.29
CA LEU A 297 1.73 9.65 -11.18
C LEU A 297 2.58 8.71 -12.06
N PRO A 298 3.73 9.19 -12.58
CA PRO A 298 4.73 8.28 -13.10
C PRO A 298 5.07 7.22 -12.05
N ASP A 299 5.26 5.96 -12.46
CA ASP A 299 5.72 4.94 -11.51
C ASP A 299 7.13 5.28 -11.04
N LEU A 300 7.24 5.68 -9.76
CA LEU A 300 8.49 6.17 -9.19
C LEU A 300 9.57 5.08 -9.15
N ASN A 301 9.18 3.81 -9.09
CA ASN A 301 10.13 2.71 -9.10
C ASN A 301 10.92 2.62 -10.42
N GLN A 302 10.39 3.15 -11.54
CA GLN A 302 11.14 3.27 -12.79
C GLN A 302 12.42 4.12 -12.64
N TRP A 303 12.44 5.03 -11.67
CA TRP A 303 13.59 5.88 -11.35
C TRP A 303 14.31 5.43 -10.07
N PHE A 304 13.56 5.02 -9.03
CA PHE A 304 14.13 4.68 -7.72
C PHE A 304 14.96 3.39 -7.74
N LYS A 305 14.73 2.49 -8.69
CA LYS A 305 15.57 1.30 -8.88
C LYS A 305 17.07 1.61 -9.07
N TYR A 306 17.39 2.78 -9.56
CA TYR A 306 18.79 3.22 -9.72
C TYR A 306 19.40 3.85 -8.46
N LEU A 307 18.59 4.11 -7.43
CA LEU A 307 19.04 4.75 -6.18
C LEU A 307 19.47 3.73 -5.11
N ASN A 308 19.13 2.47 -5.30
CA ASN A 308 19.43 1.38 -4.37
C ASN A 308 19.11 1.74 -2.90
N GLY A 309 17.90 2.23 -2.64
CA GLY A 309 17.41 2.62 -1.32
C GLY A 309 17.86 3.99 -0.83
N ARG A 310 18.85 4.64 -1.47
CA ARG A 310 19.41 5.90 -1.00
C ARG A 310 18.58 7.09 -1.46
N PHE A 311 18.29 8.01 -0.54
CA PHE A 311 17.65 9.29 -0.86
C PHE A 311 18.16 10.41 0.06
N ASP A 312 19.45 10.35 0.41
CA ASP A 312 20.20 11.43 1.04
C ASP A 312 20.43 12.59 0.04
N TRP A 313 21.25 13.56 0.40
CA TRP A 313 21.56 14.68 -0.48
C TRP A 313 22.12 14.23 -1.85
N TRP A 314 23.05 13.28 -1.86
CA TRP A 314 23.59 12.69 -3.09
C TRP A 314 22.53 11.91 -3.88
N GLY A 315 21.71 11.14 -3.20
CA GLY A 315 20.59 10.42 -3.81
C GLY A 315 19.57 11.36 -4.48
N LYS A 316 19.34 12.55 -3.91
CA LYS A 316 18.48 13.57 -4.54
C LYS A 316 19.09 14.13 -5.82
N LEU A 317 20.39 14.43 -5.85
CA LEU A 317 21.08 14.87 -7.08
C LEU A 317 21.05 13.76 -8.15
N GLN A 318 21.36 12.54 -7.74
CA GLN A 318 21.26 11.37 -8.63
C GLN A 318 19.85 11.19 -9.18
N PHE A 319 18.83 11.36 -8.34
CA PHE A 319 17.42 11.30 -8.78
C PHE A 319 17.11 12.35 -9.86
N LEU A 320 17.53 13.59 -9.67
CA LEU A 320 17.32 14.65 -10.68
C LEU A 320 17.98 14.30 -12.01
N TRP A 321 19.20 13.78 -11.97
CA TRP A 321 19.91 13.33 -13.17
C TRP A 321 19.21 12.13 -13.84
N ILE A 322 18.79 11.13 -13.05
CA ILE A 322 18.03 9.96 -13.56
C ILE A 322 16.73 10.44 -14.21
N LYS A 323 15.96 11.30 -13.53
CA LYS A 323 14.70 11.84 -14.06
C LYS A 323 14.91 12.58 -15.38
N ALA A 324 16.01 13.32 -15.53
CA ALA A 324 16.34 14.03 -16.77
C ALA A 324 16.79 13.11 -17.91
N THR A 325 17.43 11.99 -17.60
CA THR A 325 18.09 11.12 -18.61
C THR A 325 17.36 9.82 -18.88
N LYS A 326 16.54 9.32 -17.94
CA LYS A 326 15.83 8.03 -18.06
C LYS A 326 14.34 8.27 -18.27
N LYS A 327 13.84 7.83 -19.42
CA LYS A 327 12.40 7.91 -19.71
C LYS A 327 11.63 6.97 -18.78
N ASN A 328 10.56 7.49 -18.18
CA ASN A 328 9.60 6.69 -17.45
C ASN A 328 8.54 6.17 -18.44
N LYS A 329 8.37 4.87 -18.50
CA LYS A 329 7.48 4.22 -19.45
C LYS A 329 6.17 3.73 -18.85
N LYS A 330 6.02 3.87 -17.51
CA LYS A 330 4.84 3.42 -16.78
C LYS A 330 4.30 4.54 -15.91
N PHE A 331 2.99 4.66 -15.85
CA PHE A 331 2.33 5.48 -14.84
C PHE A 331 1.28 4.68 -14.08
N THR A 332 0.95 5.14 -12.88
CA THR A 332 0.05 4.46 -11.96
C THR A 332 -1.12 5.34 -11.56
N GLY A 333 -2.31 4.74 -11.49
CA GLY A 333 -3.50 5.39 -10.98
C GLY A 333 -3.49 5.44 -9.45
N ILE A 334 -3.65 6.64 -8.91
CA ILE A 334 -3.68 6.88 -7.47
C ILE A 334 -5.12 7.06 -6.99
N ILE A 335 -5.86 7.96 -7.64
CA ILE A 335 -7.24 8.30 -7.26
C ILE A 335 -8.08 8.45 -8.53
N PHE A 336 -9.25 7.83 -8.52
CA PHE A 336 -10.29 8.04 -9.51
C PHE A 336 -11.64 8.22 -8.81
N GLY A 337 -12.32 9.33 -9.07
CA GLY A 337 -13.57 9.62 -8.40
C GLY A 337 -14.48 10.58 -9.15
N ILE A 338 -15.77 10.39 -8.97
CA ILE A 338 -16.84 11.21 -9.55
C ILE A 338 -17.84 11.51 -8.45
N VAL A 339 -18.24 12.78 -8.35
CA VAL A 339 -19.28 13.18 -7.39
C VAL A 339 -20.59 12.43 -7.64
N PRO A 340 -21.35 12.06 -6.60
CA PRO A 340 -22.55 11.22 -6.73
C PRO A 340 -23.55 11.72 -7.78
N GLU A 341 -23.78 13.03 -7.87
CA GLU A 341 -24.72 13.66 -8.77
C GLU A 341 -24.35 13.54 -10.25
N GLN A 342 -23.10 13.20 -10.54
CA GLN A 342 -22.57 13.04 -11.89
C GLN A 342 -22.21 11.60 -12.26
N GLN A 343 -22.38 10.68 -11.34
CA GLN A 343 -22.20 9.25 -11.61
C GLN A 343 -23.24 8.76 -12.65
N ARG A 344 -22.86 7.74 -13.42
CA ARG A 344 -23.69 7.11 -14.48
C ARG A 344 -24.08 8.02 -15.64
N LYS A 345 -23.59 9.25 -15.69
CA LYS A 345 -23.83 10.20 -16.80
C LYS A 345 -22.75 10.13 -17.89
N GLY A 346 -21.71 9.28 -17.74
CA GLY A 346 -20.63 9.12 -18.73
C GLY A 346 -19.46 10.07 -18.53
N VAL A 347 -19.41 10.80 -17.38
CA VAL A 347 -18.32 11.73 -17.04
C VAL A 347 -16.98 11.01 -16.95
N ASP A 348 -16.96 9.74 -16.50
CA ASP A 348 -15.83 8.82 -16.56
C ASP A 348 -15.26 8.69 -17.98
N ALA A 349 -16.15 8.36 -18.92
CA ALA A 349 -15.78 8.17 -20.32
C ALA A 349 -15.30 9.49 -20.95
N PHE A 350 -15.95 10.61 -20.62
CA PHE A 350 -15.54 11.92 -21.12
C PHE A 350 -14.12 12.26 -20.68
N MET A 351 -13.82 12.16 -19.38
CA MET A 351 -12.49 12.44 -18.84
C MET A 351 -11.42 11.51 -19.41
N ILE A 352 -11.70 10.21 -19.46
CA ILE A 352 -10.73 9.21 -19.92
C ILE A 352 -10.41 9.38 -21.40
N VAL A 353 -11.41 9.64 -22.25
CA VAL A 353 -11.19 9.84 -23.69
C VAL A 353 -10.42 11.14 -23.95
N GLU A 354 -10.75 12.25 -23.27
CA GLU A 354 -9.98 13.50 -23.40
C GLU A 354 -8.52 13.30 -22.97
N ALA A 355 -8.28 12.63 -21.84
CA ALA A 355 -6.95 12.33 -21.36
C ALA A 355 -6.19 11.41 -22.33
N SER A 356 -6.85 10.37 -22.86
CA SER A 356 -6.22 9.38 -23.75
C SER A 356 -5.71 10.03 -25.05
N LYS A 357 -6.41 11.01 -25.60
CA LYS A 357 -5.97 11.76 -26.78
C LYS A 357 -4.59 12.38 -26.57
N LEU A 358 -4.36 13.00 -25.41
CA LEU A 358 -3.08 13.62 -25.09
C LEU A 358 -2.01 12.55 -24.75
N ILE A 359 -2.36 11.59 -23.89
CA ILE A 359 -1.43 10.57 -23.37
C ILE A 359 -0.92 9.68 -24.51
N GLN A 360 -1.81 9.22 -25.40
CA GLN A 360 -1.44 8.34 -26.51
C GLN A 360 -0.66 9.07 -27.61
N ALA A 361 -0.97 10.34 -27.88
CA ALA A 361 -0.34 11.08 -28.97
C ALA A 361 1.02 11.69 -28.61
N GLN A 362 1.24 12.09 -27.38
CA GLN A 362 2.34 12.96 -27.01
C GLN A 362 3.28 12.39 -25.95
N LEU A 363 2.88 11.34 -25.22
CA LEU A 363 3.64 10.87 -24.08
C LEU A 363 4.35 9.55 -24.34
N GLN A 364 5.43 9.33 -23.60
CA GLN A 364 6.32 8.17 -23.70
C GLN A 364 5.82 6.93 -22.95
N TYR A 365 4.65 7.05 -22.28
CA TYR A 365 4.15 5.95 -21.48
C TYR A 365 3.67 4.78 -22.34
N GLU A 366 4.11 3.59 -21.97
CA GLU A 366 3.75 2.33 -22.62
C GLU A 366 2.69 1.56 -21.81
N ASP A 367 2.80 1.64 -20.47
CA ASP A 367 1.97 0.90 -19.53
C ASP A 367 1.27 1.81 -18.54
N TYR A 368 0.00 1.49 -18.28
CA TYR A 368 -0.78 2.01 -17.17
C TYR A 368 -1.10 0.87 -16.21
N GLU A 369 -0.80 1.03 -14.92
CA GLU A 369 -1.13 0.05 -13.90
C GLU A 369 -1.83 0.74 -12.72
N MET A 370 -3.01 0.23 -12.34
CA MET A 370 -3.77 0.72 -11.21
C MET A 370 -3.20 0.12 -9.93
N GLN A 371 -3.17 0.91 -8.87
CA GLN A 371 -3.02 0.39 -7.52
C GLN A 371 -4.14 -0.61 -7.22
N TRP A 372 -3.95 -1.43 -6.20
CA TRP A 372 -4.84 -2.54 -5.93
C TRP A 372 -6.29 -2.13 -5.61
N ILE A 373 -7.21 -2.94 -6.07
CA ILE A 373 -8.64 -2.88 -5.76
C ILE A 373 -9.02 -4.16 -5.03
N GLY A 374 -9.63 -4.01 -3.84
CA GLY A 374 -10.09 -5.16 -3.06
C GLY A 374 -11.29 -5.86 -3.70
N ASP A 375 -11.36 -7.20 -3.61
CA ASP A 375 -12.48 -8.00 -4.13
C ASP A 375 -13.80 -7.73 -3.41
N PHE A 376 -13.74 -7.04 -2.29
CA PHE A 376 -14.91 -6.53 -1.59
C PHE A 376 -15.55 -5.28 -2.25
N ASN A 377 -14.91 -4.70 -3.29
CA ASN A 377 -15.39 -3.56 -4.05
C ASN A 377 -15.65 -3.91 -5.54
N PRO A 378 -16.70 -4.71 -5.85
CA PRO A 378 -16.98 -5.16 -7.20
C PRO A 378 -17.32 -4.00 -8.16
N LYS A 379 -17.80 -2.87 -7.65
CA LYS A 379 -18.08 -1.69 -8.49
C LYS A 379 -16.80 -1.14 -9.12
N MET A 380 -15.72 -0.99 -8.33
CA MET A 380 -14.44 -0.52 -8.86
C MET A 380 -13.77 -1.56 -9.75
N MET A 381 -13.88 -2.86 -9.42
CA MET A 381 -13.40 -3.92 -10.29
C MET A 381 -14.06 -3.87 -11.67
N ASN A 382 -15.37 -3.64 -11.74
CA ASN A 382 -16.10 -3.48 -13.00
C ASN A 382 -15.64 -2.22 -13.78
N VAL A 383 -15.35 -1.13 -13.10
CA VAL A 383 -14.77 0.08 -13.74
C VAL A 383 -13.41 -0.26 -14.34
N ALA A 384 -12.52 -0.89 -13.58
CA ALA A 384 -11.20 -1.28 -14.06
C ALA A 384 -11.31 -2.22 -15.29
N ALA A 385 -12.10 -3.29 -15.19
CA ALA A 385 -12.32 -4.22 -16.30
C ALA A 385 -12.86 -3.52 -17.55
N SER A 386 -13.76 -2.53 -17.37
CA SER A 386 -14.37 -1.80 -18.48
C SER A 386 -13.38 -0.96 -19.30
N LEU A 387 -12.19 -0.67 -18.74
CA LEU A 387 -11.11 0.03 -19.44
C LEU A 387 -10.29 -0.88 -20.35
N GLY A 388 -10.68 -2.15 -20.51
CA GLY A 388 -9.92 -3.14 -21.30
C GLY A 388 -8.65 -3.60 -20.60
N THR A 389 -8.60 -3.47 -19.28
CA THR A 389 -7.46 -3.92 -18.48
C THR A 389 -7.48 -5.43 -18.26
N HIS A 390 -6.35 -5.99 -17.91
CA HIS A 390 -6.21 -7.34 -17.37
C HIS A 390 -5.65 -7.25 -15.94
N ILE A 391 -5.89 -8.29 -15.14
CA ILE A 391 -5.29 -8.42 -13.82
C ILE A 391 -3.80 -8.68 -14.00
N SER A 392 -2.97 -7.75 -13.53
CA SER A 392 -1.51 -7.85 -13.61
C SER A 392 -0.91 -8.53 -12.39
N ARG A 393 -1.54 -8.35 -11.22
CA ARG A 393 -1.10 -8.91 -9.94
C ARG A 393 -2.29 -9.22 -9.06
N ARG A 394 -2.15 -10.25 -8.24
CA ARG A 394 -3.04 -10.50 -7.10
C ARG A 394 -2.22 -10.50 -5.82
N LEU A 395 -2.66 -9.67 -4.88
CA LEU A 395 -2.16 -9.67 -3.52
C LEU A 395 -3.27 -10.19 -2.60
N VAL A 396 -2.90 -10.68 -1.43
CA VAL A 396 -3.82 -11.19 -0.43
C VAL A 396 -3.53 -10.52 0.91
N THR A 397 -4.54 -9.92 1.50
CA THR A 397 -4.49 -9.66 2.94
C THR A 397 -4.99 -10.91 3.65
N TYR A 398 -4.14 -11.48 4.48
CA TYR A 398 -4.44 -12.62 5.33
C TYR A 398 -4.90 -12.15 6.70
N ARG A 399 -5.65 -13.00 7.39
CA ARG A 399 -6.01 -12.85 8.81
C ARG A 399 -5.72 -14.13 9.57
N TYR A 400 -5.19 -13.97 10.78
CA TYR A 400 -5.00 -15.07 11.74
C TYR A 400 -5.76 -14.73 13.03
N ASN A 401 -6.85 -15.49 13.32
CA ASN A 401 -7.56 -15.40 14.59
C ASN A 401 -6.78 -16.16 15.67
N PHE A 402 -6.54 -15.54 16.83
CA PHE A 402 -5.78 -16.17 17.91
C PHE A 402 -6.57 -17.30 18.56
N ASP A 403 -7.88 -17.11 18.72
CA ASP A 403 -8.81 -18.17 19.08
C ASP A 403 -9.22 -18.96 17.81
N ARG A 404 -8.62 -20.13 17.63
CA ARG A 404 -8.85 -21.00 16.47
C ARG A 404 -10.18 -21.75 16.53
N THR A 405 -10.92 -21.66 17.62
CA THR A 405 -12.26 -22.27 17.76
C THR A 405 -13.35 -21.39 17.17
N LYS A 406 -13.11 -20.09 17.04
CA LYS A 406 -14.04 -19.14 16.42
C LYS A 406 -14.09 -19.35 14.90
N PRO A 407 -15.27 -19.27 14.28
CA PRO A 407 -15.39 -19.36 12.82
C PRO A 407 -14.65 -18.17 12.16
N PHE A 408 -14.04 -18.45 11.01
CA PHE A 408 -13.39 -17.43 10.20
C PHE A 408 -14.36 -16.89 9.15
N TYR A 409 -14.41 -15.58 9.03
CA TYR A 409 -15.17 -14.89 7.97
C TYR A 409 -14.25 -14.02 7.14
N ARG A 410 -14.46 -14.05 5.82
CA ARG A 410 -13.81 -13.13 4.90
C ARG A 410 -14.38 -11.72 5.05
N HIS A 411 -13.62 -10.73 4.59
CA HIS A 411 -14.09 -9.34 4.52
C HIS A 411 -15.41 -9.28 3.73
N PRO A 412 -16.48 -8.68 4.28
CA PRO A 412 -17.76 -8.55 3.60
C PRO A 412 -17.68 -7.60 2.39
N ILE A 413 -18.53 -7.83 1.40
CA ILE A 413 -18.68 -6.95 0.23
C ILE A 413 -19.24 -5.58 0.65
N VAL A 414 -18.77 -4.50 0.05
CA VAL A 414 -19.14 -3.11 0.34
C VAL A 414 -19.82 -2.42 -0.85
#